data_b16f3993b27b3cacd59eb481487fc281
#
_entry.id   b16f3993b27b3cacd59eb481487fc281
#
_cell.length_a   1.000
_cell.length_b   1.000
_cell.length_c   1.000
_cell.angle_alpha   90.00
_cell.angle_beta   90.00
_cell.angle_gamma   90.00
#
_symmetry.space_group_name_H-M   'P 1'
#
loop_
_entity.id
_entity.type
_entity.pdbx_description
1 polymer ?
#
loop_
_entity_poly.entity_id
_entity_poly.type
_entity_poly.pdbx_seq_one_letter_code
_entity_poly.pdbx_strand_id
1 'polypeptide(L)'
;HVRVNNANVEPVFFAYPHREDLDSIIAKVVAGEPEYDFVSDLDGFGHTFWVIRDAETISRITEIISEIPAMYIADGHHRSAAAALVGNEKKLQNPNHVGDEEYNYFLAVCFPDNQLHIMDYNRVVKDLNGMTEEQFLEALKEDFEVEEIGADVYRPEALHVFALYLAGKWYKLTAKVGRYDNEDPIGVLDVTIS
;
A
#
# COMPACT_ATOMS: atom_id res chain seq x y z
N HIS A 1 15.44 11.41 11.17
CA HIS A 1 15.50 10.34 12.18
C HIS A 1 16.58 9.32 11.83
N VAL A 2 16.56 8.64 10.67
CA VAL A 2 17.56 7.62 10.27
C VAL A 2 19.00 8.10 10.43
N ARG A 3 19.31 9.31 9.92
CA ARG A 3 20.68 9.89 10.01
C ARG A 3 21.11 10.18 11.43
N VAL A 4 20.23 10.75 12.27
CA VAL A 4 20.55 11.17 13.65
C VAL A 4 20.63 9.99 14.60
N ASN A 5 19.67 9.07 14.51
CA ASN A 5 19.61 7.89 15.38
C ASN A 5 20.50 6.74 14.89
N ASN A 6 21.00 6.83 13.66
CA ASN A 6 21.76 5.77 13.00
C ASN A 6 21.02 4.41 13.00
N ALA A 7 19.69 4.45 12.85
CA ALA A 7 18.83 3.27 12.91
C ALA A 7 17.58 3.47 12.05
N ASN A 8 17.08 2.37 11.48
CA ASN A 8 15.74 2.26 10.93
C ASN A 8 14.81 1.80 12.05
N VAL A 9 13.88 2.65 12.50
CA VAL A 9 13.12 2.45 13.75
C VAL A 9 11.88 1.59 13.53
N GLU A 10 11.30 1.65 12.31
CA GLU A 10 10.06 0.97 11.97
C GLU A 10 10.19 0.22 10.64
N PRO A 11 9.52 -0.93 10.48
CA PRO A 11 9.52 -1.65 9.22
C PRO A 11 8.78 -0.87 8.13
N VAL A 12 9.16 -1.12 6.87
CA VAL A 12 8.42 -0.68 5.68
C VAL A 12 7.54 -1.83 5.22
N PHE A 13 6.32 -1.51 4.79
CA PHE A 13 5.37 -2.50 4.30
C PHE A 13 5.38 -2.54 2.77
N PHE A 14 5.71 -3.71 2.21
CA PHE A 14 5.69 -3.98 0.78
C PHE A 14 4.62 -5.00 0.40
N ALA A 15 4.02 -4.77 -0.78
CA ALA A 15 3.26 -5.76 -1.50
C ALA A 15 4.10 -6.30 -2.66
N TYR A 16 3.96 -7.59 -3.00
CA TYR A 16 4.59 -8.20 -4.16
C TYR A 16 3.62 -9.11 -4.92
N PRO A 17 3.79 -9.28 -6.24
CA PRO A 17 2.99 -10.23 -7.01
C PRO A 17 3.13 -11.65 -6.45
N HIS A 18 2.01 -12.31 -6.21
CA HIS A 18 1.95 -13.65 -5.63
C HIS A 18 2.89 -14.64 -6.31
N ARG A 19 3.56 -15.48 -5.50
CA ARG A 19 4.50 -16.52 -5.93
C ARG A 19 4.21 -17.83 -5.20
N GLU A 20 3.76 -18.86 -5.92
CA GLU A 20 3.44 -20.18 -5.37
C GLU A 20 4.67 -20.90 -4.77
N ASP A 21 5.85 -20.70 -5.36
CA ASP A 21 7.11 -21.29 -4.88
C ASP A 21 7.50 -20.70 -3.51
N LEU A 22 7.31 -19.38 -3.30
CA LEU A 22 7.53 -18.73 -2.02
C LEU A 22 6.50 -19.20 -0.97
N ASP A 23 5.22 -19.26 -1.33
CA ASP A 23 4.15 -19.76 -0.46
C ASP A 23 4.42 -21.18 0.02
N SER A 24 4.94 -22.04 -0.88
CA SER A 24 5.30 -23.42 -0.53
C SER A 24 6.42 -23.51 0.51
N ILE A 25 7.36 -22.57 0.48
CA ILE A 25 8.43 -22.47 1.49
C ILE A 25 7.84 -21.98 2.81
N ILE A 26 7.06 -20.91 2.79
CA ILE A 26 6.42 -20.35 3.99
C ILE A 26 5.49 -21.38 4.66
N ALA A 27 4.69 -22.11 3.86
CA ALA A 27 3.82 -23.17 4.37
C ALA A 27 4.61 -24.26 5.14
N LYS A 28 5.80 -24.64 4.67
CA LYS A 28 6.67 -25.57 5.39
C LYS A 28 7.20 -25.01 6.70
N VAL A 29 7.56 -23.72 6.71
CA VAL A 29 8.06 -23.03 7.91
C VAL A 29 6.96 -22.96 8.97
N VAL A 30 5.75 -22.52 8.60
CA VAL A 30 4.64 -22.34 9.55
C VAL A 30 4.01 -23.67 10.02
N ALA A 31 4.34 -24.78 9.36
CA ALA A 31 3.99 -26.12 9.84
C ALA A 31 4.84 -26.57 11.06
N GLY A 32 5.96 -25.88 11.34
CA GLY A 32 6.79 -26.10 12.51
C GLY A 32 6.31 -25.32 13.74
N GLU A 33 7.00 -25.53 14.86
CA GLU A 33 6.71 -24.80 16.09
C GLU A 33 7.11 -23.31 15.94
N PRO A 34 6.24 -22.37 16.35
CA PRO A 34 6.55 -20.96 16.32
C PRO A 34 7.53 -20.59 17.48
N GLU A 35 8.30 -19.52 17.28
CA GLU A 35 9.11 -18.89 18.32
C GLU A 35 8.24 -18.17 19.35
N TYR A 36 7.16 -17.51 18.88
CA TYR A 36 6.15 -16.85 19.69
C TYR A 36 4.77 -17.19 19.16
N ASP A 37 3.84 -17.43 20.10
CA ASP A 37 2.42 -17.60 19.83
C ASP A 37 1.63 -17.05 21.03
N PHE A 38 0.93 -15.94 20.82
CA PHE A 38 0.18 -15.28 21.89
C PHE A 38 -1.01 -14.47 21.33
N VAL A 39 -1.94 -14.16 22.21
CA VAL A 39 -3.03 -13.23 21.93
C VAL A 39 -2.74 -11.91 22.64
N SER A 40 -2.83 -10.80 21.90
CA SER A 40 -2.64 -9.46 22.43
C SER A 40 -3.80 -9.04 23.33
N ASP A 41 -3.51 -8.60 24.54
CA ASP A 41 -4.51 -8.08 25.48
C ASP A 41 -5.12 -6.73 25.05
N LEU A 42 -4.44 -6.02 24.10
CA LEU A 42 -4.86 -4.69 23.66
C LEU A 42 -5.99 -4.73 22.63
N ASP A 43 -5.98 -5.70 21.74
CA ASP A 43 -6.89 -5.76 20.59
C ASP A 43 -7.53 -7.15 20.38
N GLY A 44 -7.08 -8.15 21.13
CA GLY A 44 -7.58 -9.52 21.05
C GLY A 44 -7.09 -10.31 19.83
N PHE A 45 -6.14 -9.79 19.06
CA PHE A 45 -5.58 -10.50 17.90
C PHE A 45 -4.50 -11.51 18.32
N GLY A 46 -4.49 -12.65 17.60
CA GLY A 46 -3.44 -13.65 17.71
C GLY A 46 -2.20 -13.23 16.92
N HIS A 47 -1.03 -13.40 17.54
CA HIS A 47 0.28 -13.16 16.94
C HIS A 47 1.10 -14.43 17.01
N THR A 48 1.44 -14.98 15.84
CA THR A 48 2.28 -16.17 15.74
C THR A 48 3.50 -15.84 14.90
N PHE A 49 4.69 -16.20 15.37
CA PHE A 49 5.95 -15.78 14.77
C PHE A 49 6.93 -16.95 14.64
N TRP A 50 7.44 -17.17 13.44
CA TRP A 50 8.44 -18.17 13.11
C TRP A 50 9.73 -17.51 12.66
N VAL A 51 10.87 -18.04 13.11
CA VAL A 51 12.19 -17.58 12.69
C VAL A 51 12.81 -18.56 11.71
N ILE A 52 13.16 -18.11 10.53
CA ILE A 52 13.90 -18.90 9.54
C ILE A 52 15.40 -18.71 9.79
N ARG A 53 16.09 -19.78 10.22
CA ARG A 53 17.52 -19.79 10.51
C ARG A 53 18.33 -20.64 9.52
N ASP A 54 17.65 -21.48 8.78
CA ASP A 54 18.28 -22.37 7.80
C ASP A 54 18.78 -21.57 6.59
N ALA A 55 20.09 -21.68 6.34
CA ALA A 55 20.76 -20.89 5.31
C ALA A 55 20.31 -21.27 3.89
N GLU A 56 19.94 -22.53 3.64
CA GLU A 56 19.43 -22.96 2.35
C GLU A 56 18.04 -22.34 2.07
N THR A 57 17.16 -22.38 3.06
CA THR A 57 15.84 -21.74 2.98
C THR A 57 15.93 -20.23 2.78
N ILE A 58 16.82 -19.54 3.52
CA ILE A 58 17.07 -18.10 3.37
C ILE A 58 17.58 -17.79 1.95
N SER A 59 18.56 -18.58 1.47
CA SER A 59 19.10 -18.39 0.11
C SER A 59 18.03 -18.56 -0.95
N ARG A 60 17.17 -19.58 -0.81
CA ARG A 60 16.09 -19.81 -1.76
C ARG A 60 15.03 -18.71 -1.75
N ILE A 61 14.64 -18.20 -0.58
CA ILE A 61 13.74 -17.03 -0.45
C ILE A 61 14.36 -15.82 -1.14
N THR A 62 15.64 -15.55 -0.89
CA THR A 62 16.37 -14.41 -1.48
C THR A 62 16.41 -14.51 -3.00
N GLU A 63 16.66 -15.70 -3.54
CA GLU A 63 16.65 -15.96 -4.99
C GLU A 63 15.27 -15.65 -5.60
N ILE A 64 14.19 -16.22 -5.02
CA ILE A 64 12.82 -16.00 -5.50
C ILE A 64 12.46 -14.51 -5.47
N ILE A 65 12.77 -13.84 -4.37
CA ILE A 65 12.50 -12.40 -4.21
C ILE A 65 13.28 -11.57 -5.24
N SER A 66 14.51 -11.96 -5.57
CA SER A 66 15.33 -11.26 -6.55
C SER A 66 14.79 -11.37 -8.00
N GLU A 67 13.97 -12.37 -8.28
CA GLU A 67 13.27 -12.52 -9.57
C GLU A 67 12.02 -11.65 -9.70
N ILE A 68 11.52 -11.09 -8.60
CA ILE A 68 10.35 -10.22 -8.61
C ILE A 68 10.75 -8.87 -9.20
N PRO A 69 10.15 -8.44 -10.33
CA PRO A 69 10.61 -7.26 -11.06
C PRO A 69 10.39 -5.97 -10.30
N ALA A 70 9.39 -5.91 -9.42
CA ALA A 70 9.10 -4.75 -8.58
C ALA A 70 8.33 -5.15 -7.33
N MET A 71 8.63 -4.52 -6.21
CA MET A 71 7.80 -4.50 -5.01
C MET A 71 7.12 -3.14 -4.88
N TYR A 72 5.91 -3.14 -4.37
CA TYR A 72 5.08 -1.95 -4.22
C TYR A 72 5.08 -1.52 -2.76
N ILE A 73 5.40 -0.25 -2.49
CA ILE A 73 5.36 0.30 -1.13
C ILE A 73 3.89 0.53 -0.76
N ALA A 74 3.36 -0.30 0.14
CA ALA A 74 2.00 -0.15 0.66
C ALA A 74 1.95 0.86 1.81
N ASP A 75 2.98 0.89 2.67
CA ASP A 75 3.19 1.92 3.69
C ASP A 75 4.68 2.14 3.96
N GLY A 76 5.03 3.36 4.41
CA GLY A 76 6.42 3.72 4.73
C GLY A 76 7.19 4.35 3.59
N HIS A 77 6.55 5.09 2.68
CA HIS A 77 7.20 5.79 1.57
C HIS A 77 8.35 6.71 2.04
N HIS A 78 8.13 7.49 3.11
CA HIS A 78 9.17 8.35 3.68
C HIS A 78 10.26 7.56 4.39
N ARG A 79 9.94 6.44 5.02
CA ARG A 79 10.92 5.57 5.69
C ARG A 79 11.85 4.91 4.68
N SER A 80 11.33 4.35 3.60
CA SER A 80 12.13 3.75 2.52
C SER A 80 13.00 4.79 1.82
N ALA A 81 12.46 5.96 1.48
CA ALA A 81 13.21 7.04 0.89
C ALA A 81 14.34 7.53 1.81
N ALA A 82 14.07 7.70 3.11
CA ALA A 82 15.07 8.12 4.10
C ALA A 82 16.18 7.06 4.27
N ALA A 83 15.83 5.78 4.30
CA ALA A 83 16.80 4.68 4.37
C ALA A 83 17.71 4.68 3.15
N ALA A 84 17.16 4.81 1.94
CA ALA A 84 17.93 4.86 0.69
C ALA A 84 18.87 6.06 0.63
N LEU A 85 18.39 7.26 1.01
CA LEU A 85 19.20 8.47 1.03
C LEU A 85 20.37 8.38 2.01
N VAL A 86 20.11 7.97 3.26
CA VAL A 86 21.14 7.86 4.29
C VAL A 86 22.11 6.71 4.01
N GLY A 87 21.60 5.59 3.47
CA GLY A 87 22.45 4.48 3.02
C GLY A 87 23.43 4.93 1.94
N ASN A 88 22.95 5.66 0.93
CA ASN A 88 23.80 6.19 -0.13
C ASN A 88 24.83 7.22 0.39
N GLU A 89 24.44 8.12 1.30
CA GLU A 89 25.39 9.05 1.95
C GLU A 89 26.53 8.30 2.67
N LYS A 90 26.19 7.25 3.43
CA LYS A 90 27.19 6.44 4.14
C LYS A 90 28.09 5.64 3.21
N LYS A 91 27.53 5.09 2.12
CA LYS A 91 28.30 4.45 1.07
C LYS A 91 29.34 5.38 0.48
N LEU A 92 28.95 6.61 0.14
CA LEU A 92 29.87 7.61 -0.43
C LEU A 92 30.96 8.06 0.55
N GLN A 93 30.70 7.97 1.86
CA GLN A 93 31.65 8.33 2.91
C GLN A 93 32.57 7.16 3.32
N ASN A 94 32.26 5.93 2.90
CA ASN A 94 33.02 4.74 3.25
C ASN A 94 33.97 4.31 2.12
N PRO A 95 35.27 4.62 2.20
CA PRO A 95 36.22 4.20 1.18
C PRO A 95 36.44 2.67 1.11
N ASN A 96 35.99 1.94 2.16
CA ASN A 96 36.10 0.49 2.24
C ASN A 96 34.74 -0.22 2.04
N HIS A 97 33.81 0.43 1.33
CA HIS A 97 32.50 -0.15 1.04
C HIS A 97 32.62 -1.45 0.22
N VAL A 98 32.03 -2.53 0.72
CA VAL A 98 32.02 -3.86 0.10
C VAL A 98 30.62 -4.36 -0.26
N GLY A 99 29.56 -3.73 0.30
CA GLY A 99 28.16 -3.99 -0.05
C GLY A 99 27.35 -4.72 1.02
N ASP A 100 28.00 -5.26 2.06
CA ASP A 100 27.37 -6.01 3.14
C ASP A 100 27.22 -5.20 4.45
N GLU A 101 27.53 -3.91 4.40
CA GLU A 101 27.36 -3.03 5.56
C GLU A 101 25.89 -2.81 5.91
N GLU A 102 25.58 -2.73 7.20
CA GLU A 102 24.24 -2.58 7.76
C GLU A 102 23.42 -1.41 7.18
N TYR A 103 24.07 -0.35 6.73
CA TYR A 103 23.38 0.79 6.11
C TYR A 103 22.82 0.50 4.71
N ASN A 104 23.14 -0.66 4.12
CA ASN A 104 22.54 -1.12 2.86
C ASN A 104 21.20 -1.82 3.08
N TYR A 105 20.80 -2.06 4.33
CA TYR A 105 19.60 -2.81 4.67
C TYR A 105 18.63 -1.99 5.51
N PHE A 106 17.38 -2.31 5.42
CA PHE A 106 16.33 -1.85 6.33
C PHE A 106 15.29 -2.96 6.52
N LEU A 107 14.59 -2.90 7.66
CA LEU A 107 13.56 -3.88 7.96
C LEU A 107 12.35 -3.68 7.06
N ALA A 108 11.95 -4.74 6.36
CA ALA A 108 10.76 -4.77 5.49
C ALA A 108 9.83 -5.92 5.90
N VAL A 109 8.53 -5.65 5.84
CA VAL A 109 7.47 -6.66 5.92
C VAL A 109 6.86 -6.77 4.54
N CYS A 110 6.83 -7.98 3.97
CA CYS A 110 6.40 -8.22 2.60
C CYS A 110 5.21 -9.17 2.59
N PHE A 111 4.13 -8.78 1.89
CA PHE A 111 2.95 -9.61 1.69
C PHE A 111 2.68 -9.86 0.21
N PRO A 112 2.24 -11.06 -0.18
CA PRO A 112 1.76 -11.29 -1.53
C PRO A 112 0.43 -10.55 -1.75
N ASP A 113 0.21 -10.05 -2.95
CA ASP A 113 -0.96 -9.25 -3.31
C ASP A 113 -2.29 -9.96 -3.09
N ASN A 114 -2.34 -11.29 -3.24
CA ASN A 114 -3.53 -12.10 -3.00
C ASN A 114 -3.93 -12.26 -1.51
N GLN A 115 -3.09 -11.83 -0.58
CA GLN A 115 -3.38 -11.77 0.86
C GLN A 115 -3.73 -10.35 1.34
N LEU A 116 -3.74 -9.39 0.44
CA LEU A 116 -4.04 -8.00 0.75
C LEU A 116 -5.42 -7.62 0.23
N HIS A 117 -6.07 -6.72 0.95
CA HIS A 117 -7.33 -6.13 0.55
C HIS A 117 -7.19 -4.62 0.53
N ILE A 118 -7.45 -4.02 -0.63
CA ILE A 118 -7.49 -2.56 -0.76
C ILE A 118 -8.87 -2.10 -0.29
N MET A 119 -8.88 -1.32 0.79
CA MET A 119 -10.11 -0.73 1.32
C MET A 119 -10.40 0.60 0.64
N ASP A 120 -11.69 0.94 0.56
CA ASP A 120 -12.13 2.23 0.04
C ASP A 120 -11.55 3.37 0.90
N TYR A 121 -10.99 4.38 0.24
CA TYR A 121 -10.51 5.58 0.90
C TYR A 121 -11.61 6.66 0.87
N ASN A 122 -12.62 6.51 1.72
CA ASN A 122 -13.76 7.40 1.76
C ASN A 122 -13.39 8.78 2.35
N ARG A 123 -13.90 9.83 1.71
CA ARG A 123 -13.79 11.20 2.18
C ARG A 123 -15.14 11.72 2.62
N VAL A 124 -15.16 12.48 3.71
CA VAL A 124 -16.35 13.14 4.21
C VAL A 124 -16.19 14.64 4.02
N VAL A 125 -17.12 15.23 3.29
CA VAL A 125 -17.18 16.68 3.09
C VAL A 125 -18.08 17.28 4.16
N LYS A 126 -17.62 18.32 4.83
CA LYS A 126 -18.30 18.91 5.98
C LYS A 126 -19.60 19.64 5.60
N ASP A 127 -19.56 20.36 4.48
CA ASP A 127 -20.68 21.14 3.96
C ASP A 127 -20.54 21.31 2.44
N LEU A 128 -21.56 21.84 1.79
CA LEU A 128 -21.60 22.09 0.35
C LEU A 128 -21.12 23.50 -0.03
N ASN A 129 -20.37 24.17 0.82
CA ASN A 129 -19.85 25.52 0.59
C ASN A 129 -20.96 26.53 0.16
N GLY A 130 -22.12 26.46 0.85
CA GLY A 130 -23.28 27.34 0.60
C GLY A 130 -24.13 26.99 -0.62
N MET A 131 -23.81 25.92 -1.35
CA MET A 131 -24.64 25.41 -2.45
C MET A 131 -25.83 24.60 -1.92
N THR A 132 -26.93 24.60 -2.67
CA THR A 132 -27.98 23.58 -2.48
C THR A 132 -27.51 22.24 -3.05
N GLU A 133 -28.23 21.16 -2.72
CA GLU A 133 -27.92 19.82 -3.26
C GLU A 133 -27.98 19.81 -4.80
N GLU A 134 -28.99 20.44 -5.38
CA GLU A 134 -29.15 20.55 -6.83
C GLU A 134 -28.00 21.34 -7.46
N GLN A 135 -27.58 22.45 -6.85
CA GLN A 135 -26.46 23.25 -7.33
C GLN A 135 -25.16 22.47 -7.29
N PHE A 136 -24.95 21.68 -6.22
CA PHE A 136 -23.79 20.84 -6.09
C PHE A 136 -23.74 19.72 -7.15
N LEU A 137 -24.87 19.02 -7.32
CA LEU A 137 -24.98 17.97 -8.37
C LEU A 137 -24.81 18.54 -9.77
N GLU A 138 -25.31 19.76 -10.03
CA GLU A 138 -25.12 20.42 -11.33
C GLU A 138 -23.66 20.82 -11.55
N ALA A 139 -22.96 21.31 -10.52
CA ALA A 139 -21.54 21.62 -10.62
C ALA A 139 -20.68 20.38 -10.91
N LEU A 140 -21.02 19.23 -10.32
CA LEU A 140 -20.32 17.97 -10.60
C LEU A 140 -20.43 17.54 -12.06
N LYS A 141 -21.48 17.93 -12.76
CA LYS A 141 -21.66 17.60 -14.19
C LYS A 141 -20.65 18.29 -15.11
N GLU A 142 -19.88 19.23 -14.62
CA GLU A 142 -18.75 19.78 -15.39
C GLU A 142 -17.70 18.70 -15.65
N ASP A 143 -17.38 17.91 -14.62
CA ASP A 143 -16.28 16.96 -14.62
C ASP A 143 -16.73 15.50 -14.75
N PHE A 144 -17.98 15.21 -14.36
CA PHE A 144 -18.52 13.85 -14.27
C PHE A 144 -19.84 13.69 -15.04
N GLU A 145 -20.10 12.47 -15.47
CA GLU A 145 -21.46 12.00 -15.73
C GLU A 145 -22.05 11.58 -14.39
N VAL A 146 -23.22 12.14 -14.03
CA VAL A 146 -23.87 11.93 -12.73
C VAL A 146 -25.14 11.12 -12.93
N GLU A 147 -25.21 9.94 -12.29
CA GLU A 147 -26.36 9.04 -12.33
C GLU A 147 -26.88 8.80 -10.90
N GLU A 148 -28.17 9.06 -10.66
CA GLU A 148 -28.80 8.74 -9.37
C GLU A 148 -29.07 7.24 -9.28
N ILE A 149 -28.54 6.57 -8.25
CA ILE A 149 -28.74 5.14 -7.99
C ILE A 149 -29.93 4.91 -7.04
N GLY A 150 -30.13 5.79 -6.06
CA GLY A 150 -31.17 5.70 -5.07
C GLY A 150 -30.66 5.46 -3.66
N ALA A 151 -31.44 4.73 -2.84
CA ALA A 151 -31.12 4.53 -1.42
C ALA A 151 -30.13 3.37 -1.16
N ASP A 152 -29.98 2.46 -2.09
CA ASP A 152 -29.12 1.29 -1.93
C ASP A 152 -27.66 1.67 -2.10
N VAL A 153 -26.79 1.09 -1.26
CA VAL A 153 -25.35 1.36 -1.28
C VAL A 153 -24.75 1.01 -2.65
N TYR A 154 -24.13 2.00 -3.26
CA TYR A 154 -23.39 1.83 -4.51
C TYR A 154 -21.89 1.72 -4.23
N ARG A 155 -21.23 0.73 -4.84
CA ARG A 155 -19.78 0.56 -4.82
C ARG A 155 -19.25 0.61 -6.26
N PRO A 156 -18.27 1.50 -6.55
CA PRO A 156 -17.62 1.53 -7.85
C PRO A 156 -16.88 0.23 -8.15
N GLU A 157 -16.96 -0.25 -9.39
CA GLU A 157 -16.30 -1.49 -9.83
C GLU A 157 -15.27 -1.24 -10.95
N ALA A 158 -15.06 0.02 -11.33
CA ALA A 158 -14.15 0.39 -12.41
C ALA A 158 -13.34 1.64 -12.05
N LEU A 159 -12.19 1.81 -12.72
CA LEU A 159 -11.39 3.04 -12.64
C LEU A 159 -12.20 4.24 -13.12
N HIS A 160 -11.94 5.41 -12.54
CA HIS A 160 -12.56 6.70 -12.86
C HIS A 160 -14.07 6.75 -12.60
N VAL A 161 -14.55 5.82 -11.77
CA VAL A 161 -15.93 5.77 -11.27
C VAL A 161 -15.92 5.96 -9.77
N PHE A 162 -16.74 6.87 -9.27
CA PHE A 162 -16.83 7.21 -7.86
C PHE A 162 -18.26 7.02 -7.37
N ALA A 163 -18.40 6.80 -6.05
CA ALA A 163 -19.68 6.84 -5.37
C ALA A 163 -19.80 8.12 -4.56
N LEU A 164 -20.91 8.82 -4.70
CA LEU A 164 -21.28 9.96 -3.87
C LEU A 164 -22.52 9.60 -3.06
N TYR A 165 -22.47 9.79 -1.75
CA TYR A 165 -23.65 9.76 -0.90
C TYR A 165 -24.04 11.18 -0.50
N LEU A 166 -25.24 11.60 -0.90
CA LEU A 166 -25.75 12.93 -0.63
C LEU A 166 -27.26 12.86 -0.32
N ALA A 167 -27.68 13.50 0.77
CA ALA A 167 -29.09 13.65 1.16
C ALA A 167 -29.91 12.33 1.15
N GLY A 168 -29.30 11.23 1.64
CA GLY A 168 -29.97 9.95 1.73
C GLY A 168 -29.97 9.13 0.44
N LYS A 169 -29.28 9.58 -0.60
CA LYS A 169 -29.19 8.90 -1.91
C LYS A 169 -27.75 8.67 -2.33
N TRP A 170 -27.53 7.62 -3.10
CA TRP A 170 -26.28 7.32 -3.77
C TRP A 170 -26.32 7.77 -5.21
N TYR A 171 -25.20 8.27 -5.68
CA TYR A 171 -24.96 8.67 -7.05
C TYR A 171 -23.70 7.99 -7.56
N LYS A 172 -23.72 7.57 -8.80
CA LYS A 172 -22.56 7.14 -9.55
C LYS A 172 -22.01 8.33 -10.32
N LEU A 173 -20.73 8.59 -10.13
CA LEU A 173 -20.00 9.65 -10.84
C LEU A 173 -18.98 8.96 -11.75
N THR A 174 -19.08 9.18 -13.06
CA THR A 174 -18.09 8.69 -14.02
C THR A 174 -17.31 9.87 -14.57
N ALA A 175 -16.00 9.90 -14.37
CA ALA A 175 -15.17 11.00 -14.84
C ALA A 175 -15.23 11.10 -16.37
N LYS A 176 -15.42 12.31 -16.88
CA LYS A 176 -15.48 12.56 -18.33
C LYS A 176 -14.09 12.41 -18.95
N VAL A 177 -14.06 11.99 -20.21
CA VAL A 177 -12.83 11.95 -21.01
C VAL A 177 -12.19 13.34 -21.03
N GLY A 178 -10.89 13.39 -20.77
CA GLY A 178 -10.10 14.64 -20.67
C GLY A 178 -9.96 15.19 -19.26
N ARG A 179 -10.57 14.54 -18.25
CA ARG A 179 -10.36 14.85 -16.81
C ARG A 179 -9.27 14.01 -16.17
N TYR A 180 -8.75 13.02 -16.89
CA TYR A 180 -7.62 12.18 -16.50
C TYR A 180 -6.73 11.93 -17.73
N ASP A 181 -5.47 11.61 -17.48
CA ASP A 181 -4.48 11.31 -18.50
C ASP A 181 -3.94 9.88 -18.28
N ASN A 182 -4.30 8.97 -19.18
CA ASN A 182 -3.86 7.58 -19.12
C ASN A 182 -2.36 7.39 -19.38
N GLU A 183 -1.70 8.38 -19.98
CA GLU A 183 -0.25 8.35 -20.27
C GLU A 183 0.58 8.92 -19.09
N ASP A 184 -0.05 9.66 -18.16
CA ASP A 184 0.59 10.14 -16.95
C ASP A 184 0.34 9.17 -15.78
N PRO A 185 1.39 8.54 -15.21
CA PRO A 185 1.26 7.62 -14.07
C PRO A 185 0.59 8.22 -12.83
N ILE A 186 0.58 9.54 -12.71
CA ILE A 186 -0.08 10.27 -11.62
C ILE A 186 -1.48 10.72 -12.07
N GLY A 187 -1.58 11.25 -13.27
CA GLY A 187 -2.83 11.78 -13.83
C GLY A 187 -3.91 10.72 -14.05
N VAL A 188 -3.54 9.45 -14.16
CA VAL A 188 -4.47 8.31 -14.27
C VAL A 188 -5.09 7.89 -12.94
N LEU A 189 -4.53 8.34 -11.81
CA LEU A 189 -4.99 7.91 -10.48
C LEU A 189 -6.30 8.61 -10.11
N ASP A 190 -7.26 7.84 -9.60
CA ASP A 190 -8.56 8.35 -9.14
C ASP A 190 -8.43 9.44 -8.07
N VAL A 191 -7.38 9.39 -7.25
CA VAL A 191 -7.10 10.41 -6.22
C VAL A 191 -6.77 11.80 -6.80
N THR A 192 -6.37 11.89 -8.06
CA THR A 192 -6.09 13.17 -8.73
C THR A 192 -7.30 13.75 -9.43
N ILE A 193 -8.35 12.94 -9.65
CA ILE A 193 -9.61 13.32 -10.30
C ILE A 193 -10.64 13.80 -9.28
N SER A 194 -10.61 13.24 -8.06
CA SER A 194 -11.61 13.45 -7.00
C SER A 194 -11.35 14.68 -6.13
#